data_fa227caa2ebcb19aef62adef8d670cca
#
_entry.id   fa227caa2ebcb19aef62adef8d670cca
#
_cell.length_a   1.000
_cell.length_b   1.000
_cell.length_c   1.000
_cell.angle_alpha   90.00
_cell.angle_beta   90.00
_cell.angle_gamma   90.00
#
_symmetry.space_group_name_H-M   'P 1'
#
loop_
_entity.id
_entity.type
_entity.pdbx_description
1 polymer ?
#
loop_
_entity_poly.entity_id
_entity_poly.type
_entity_poly.pdbx_seq_one_letter_code
_entity_poly.pdbx_strand_id
1 'polypeptide(L)'
;PALINAAPNAIAGKNVTSLALEVHKDCLRAGSSGDDVIGGWTTASLRQGRLLDPTPRSGLQRSEKPGGAWVQVSRLGMPLVNEVVIGLKDKDRFNASGPRGDAQFADYVTHPTLPKLLEIALGLPGIAPTNYPRTDLVTTFLTGIAGVNQPRNVTAAEMLRLNTAIE
;
A
#
# COMPACT_ATOMS: atom_id res chain seq x y z
N PRO A 1 -28.49 6.45 -0.07
CA PRO A 1 -27.94 5.28 0.61
C PRO A 1 -27.80 5.59 2.08
N ALA A 2 -28.35 4.72 2.96
CA ALA A 2 -28.18 4.88 4.39
C ALA A 2 -26.69 4.79 4.71
N LEU A 3 -26.17 5.73 5.49
CA LEU A 3 -24.80 5.65 6.01
C LEU A 3 -24.70 4.39 6.85
N ILE A 4 -23.92 3.44 6.38
CA ILE A 4 -23.65 2.21 7.13
C ILE A 4 -22.58 2.57 8.19
N ASN A 5 -23.04 3.00 9.33
CA ASN A 5 -22.19 3.26 10.50
C ASN A 5 -22.33 2.11 11.52
N ALA A 6 -22.28 0.87 11.03
CA ALA A 6 -22.51 -0.30 11.84
C ALA A 6 -21.23 -0.96 12.39
N ALA A 7 -20.06 -0.63 11.82
CA ALA A 7 -18.79 -1.17 12.28
C ALA A 7 -18.26 -0.35 13.46
N PRO A 8 -17.82 -0.99 14.57
CA PRO A 8 -17.15 -0.27 15.64
C PRO A 8 -15.83 0.32 15.16
N ASN A 9 -15.52 1.54 15.60
CA ASN A 9 -14.23 2.16 15.30
C ASN A 9 -13.10 1.43 16.06
N ALA A 10 -12.33 0.60 15.35
CA ALA A 10 -11.26 -0.21 15.94
C ALA A 10 -10.12 0.62 16.58
N ILE A 11 -10.00 1.88 16.19
CA ILE A 11 -8.99 2.81 16.74
C ILE A 11 -9.55 3.79 17.77
N ALA A 12 -10.84 3.69 18.11
CA ALA A 12 -11.45 4.53 19.14
C ALA A 12 -10.71 4.35 20.48
N GLY A 13 -10.35 5.46 21.11
CA GLY A 13 -9.60 5.45 22.38
C GLY A 13 -8.16 4.96 22.28
N LYS A 14 -7.62 4.77 21.07
CA LYS A 14 -6.22 4.42 20.84
C LYS A 14 -5.37 5.68 20.66
N ASN A 15 -4.10 5.58 21.03
CA ASN A 15 -3.10 6.59 20.69
C ASN A 15 -2.63 6.34 19.25
N VAL A 16 -3.09 7.17 18.31
CA VAL A 16 -2.82 7.02 16.88
C VAL A 16 -1.93 8.15 16.40
N THR A 17 -0.76 7.81 15.85
CA THR A 17 0.08 8.78 15.16
C THR A 17 -0.50 9.04 13.77
N SER A 18 -0.69 10.30 13.43
CA SER A 18 -1.27 10.72 12.16
C SER A 18 -0.38 11.73 11.45
N LEU A 19 -0.33 11.63 10.13
CA LEU A 19 0.23 12.63 9.24
C LEU A 19 -0.92 13.23 8.45
N ALA A 20 -1.18 14.53 8.62
CA ALA A 20 -2.20 15.24 7.88
C ALA A 20 -1.53 16.25 6.93
N LEU A 21 -1.93 16.20 5.66
CA LEU A 21 -1.46 17.10 4.62
C LEU A 21 -2.66 17.68 3.87
N GLU A 22 -2.73 19.00 3.80
CA GLU A 22 -3.71 19.71 2.99
C GLU A 22 -3.02 20.33 1.78
N VAL A 23 -3.48 19.98 0.59
CA VAL A 23 -2.93 20.45 -0.70
C VAL A 23 -4.07 20.76 -1.65
N HIS A 24 -3.98 21.89 -2.35
CA HIS A 24 -4.97 22.25 -3.38
C HIS A 24 -4.99 21.17 -4.48
N LYS A 25 -6.18 20.71 -4.86
CA LYS A 25 -6.33 19.60 -5.83
C LYS A 25 -5.68 19.89 -7.19
N ASP A 26 -5.67 21.13 -7.63
CA ASP A 26 -5.06 21.52 -8.90
C ASP A 26 -3.53 21.34 -8.90
N CYS A 27 -2.88 21.46 -7.74
CA CYS A 27 -1.45 21.16 -7.62
C CYS A 27 -1.18 19.67 -7.84
N LEU A 28 -2.07 18.81 -7.37
CA LEU A 28 -1.96 17.36 -7.55
C LEU A 28 -2.27 16.92 -8.98
N ARG A 29 -3.06 17.72 -9.70
CA ARG A 29 -3.50 17.46 -11.08
C ARG A 29 -2.65 18.15 -12.14
N ALA A 30 -1.66 18.93 -11.75
CA ALA A 30 -0.90 19.82 -12.65
C ALA A 30 -0.18 19.13 -13.83
N GLY A 31 0.01 17.82 -13.79
CA GLY A 31 0.60 17.03 -14.88
C GLY A 31 -0.36 16.01 -15.50
N SER A 32 -1.63 16.03 -15.15
CA SER A 32 -2.55 14.91 -15.42
C SER A 32 -3.24 14.96 -16.80
N SER A 33 -2.94 15.92 -17.66
CA SER A 33 -3.61 16.07 -18.97
C SER A 33 -5.14 16.04 -18.91
N GLY A 34 -5.72 16.60 -17.82
CA GLY A 34 -7.15 16.61 -17.58
C GLY A 34 -7.73 15.33 -16.99
N ASP A 35 -6.90 14.44 -16.46
CA ASP A 35 -7.36 13.32 -15.65
C ASP A 35 -7.66 13.79 -14.21
N ASP A 36 -8.84 13.43 -13.70
CA ASP A 36 -9.27 13.77 -12.35
C ASP A 36 -8.84 12.75 -11.30
N VAL A 37 -8.30 11.62 -11.73
CA VAL A 37 -7.87 10.55 -10.84
C VAL A 37 -6.41 10.70 -10.48
N ILE A 38 -6.15 10.80 -9.18
CA ILE A 38 -4.78 10.81 -8.63
C ILE A 38 -4.48 9.50 -7.92
N GLY A 39 -3.20 9.12 -7.90
CA GLY A 39 -2.70 7.96 -7.16
C GLY A 39 -1.83 8.40 -5.99
N GLY A 40 -1.95 7.69 -4.86
CA GLY A 40 -1.16 7.95 -3.67
C GLY A 40 -0.72 6.68 -2.96
N TRP A 41 0.48 6.70 -2.42
CA TRP A 41 1.03 5.66 -1.55
C TRP A 41 1.99 6.30 -0.56
N THR A 42 2.23 5.61 0.55
CA THR A 42 3.20 6.03 1.55
C THR A 42 4.44 5.16 1.49
N THR A 43 5.57 5.72 1.87
CA THR A 43 6.83 4.99 1.98
C THR A 43 7.51 5.30 3.31
N ALA A 44 8.26 4.32 3.83
CA ALA A 44 9.19 4.53 4.92
C ALA A 44 10.61 4.27 4.45
N SER A 45 11.54 5.11 4.89
CA SER A 45 12.95 4.96 4.56
C SER A 45 13.81 5.02 5.83
N LEU A 46 14.87 4.24 5.85
CA LEU A 46 15.88 4.24 6.88
C LEU A 46 17.24 4.62 6.32
N ARG A 47 18.11 5.12 7.19
CA ARG A 47 19.53 5.31 6.83
C ARG A 47 20.19 3.96 6.65
N GLN A 48 21.02 3.84 5.62
CA GLN A 48 21.67 2.59 5.22
C GLN A 48 22.62 2.03 6.26
N GLY A 49 23.30 2.89 7.00
CA GLY A 49 24.27 2.52 8.03
C GLY A 49 23.89 3.02 9.42
N ARG A 50 24.28 2.26 10.42
CA ARG A 50 24.15 2.60 11.83
C ARG A 50 25.46 2.24 12.54
N LEU A 51 26.08 3.23 13.14
CA LEU A 51 27.27 3.05 13.99
C LEU A 51 26.86 3.20 15.44
N LEU A 52 27.23 2.23 16.26
CA LEU A 52 27.09 2.33 17.70
C LEU A 52 28.23 3.16 18.28
N ASP A 53 27.93 4.03 19.23
CA ASP A 53 28.94 4.78 19.96
C ASP A 53 29.49 3.90 21.11
N PRO A 54 30.77 3.50 21.08
CA PRO A 54 31.35 2.64 22.11
C PRO A 54 31.61 3.38 23.41
N THR A 55 31.55 4.72 23.39
CA THR A 55 31.86 5.57 24.56
C THR A 55 30.80 6.66 24.72
N PRO A 56 29.54 6.29 25.03
CA PRO A 56 28.48 7.27 25.24
C PRO A 56 28.84 8.15 26.46
N ARG A 57 28.65 9.46 26.26
CA ARG A 57 28.90 10.45 27.33
C ARG A 57 27.69 10.56 28.25
N SER A 58 27.81 11.20 29.39
CA SER A 58 26.69 11.48 30.30
C SER A 58 25.65 12.39 29.68
N GLY A 59 24.37 12.17 29.99
CA GLY A 59 23.21 12.93 29.49
C GLY A 59 22.40 12.20 28.45
N LEU A 60 21.37 12.86 27.89
CA LEU A 60 20.53 12.33 26.80
C LEU A 60 21.31 12.37 25.48
N GLN A 61 22.11 11.36 25.24
CA GLN A 61 22.88 11.22 24.03
C GLN A 61 22.39 10.02 23.23
N ARG A 62 22.39 10.19 21.91
CA ARG A 62 22.18 9.05 21.02
C ARG A 62 23.40 8.14 21.09
N SER A 63 23.19 6.91 21.52
CA SER A 63 24.22 5.86 21.49
C SER A 63 24.57 5.38 20.08
N GLU A 64 24.05 6.04 19.06
CA GLU A 64 24.20 5.65 17.66
C GLU A 64 24.25 6.84 16.71
N LYS A 65 24.94 6.66 15.60
CA LYS A 65 25.00 7.61 14.47
C LYS A 65 24.49 6.93 13.20
N PRO A 66 23.26 7.21 12.75
CA PRO A 66 22.78 6.74 11.46
C PRO A 66 23.48 7.52 10.34
N GLY A 67 23.86 6.83 9.27
CA GLY A 67 24.58 7.40 8.13
C GLY A 67 24.29 6.68 6.82
N GLY A 68 24.96 7.07 5.73
CA GLY A 68 24.73 6.52 4.41
C GLY A 68 23.52 7.14 3.69
N ALA A 69 23.07 6.53 2.59
CA ALA A 69 21.87 6.95 1.84
C ALA A 69 20.58 6.62 2.62
N TRP A 70 19.51 7.29 2.25
CA TRP A 70 18.16 6.87 2.62
C TRP A 70 17.75 5.71 1.72
N VAL A 71 17.26 4.62 2.30
CA VAL A 71 16.82 3.41 1.59
C VAL A 71 15.37 3.16 1.96
N GLN A 72 14.53 3.01 0.95
CA GLN A 72 13.13 2.66 1.16
C GLN A 72 13.05 1.22 1.69
N VAL A 73 12.36 1.04 2.80
CA VAL A 73 12.20 -0.25 3.48
C VAL A 73 10.75 -0.68 3.64
N SER A 74 9.82 0.20 3.28
CA SER A 74 8.39 -0.13 3.30
C SER A 74 7.62 0.77 2.36
N ARG A 75 6.51 0.27 1.83
CA ARG A 75 5.49 1.04 1.15
C ARG A 75 4.11 0.50 1.47
N LEU A 76 3.12 1.39 1.43
CA LEU A 76 1.72 1.06 1.60
C LEU A 76 0.88 1.94 0.67
N GLY A 77 0.10 1.33 -0.20
CA GLY A 77 -0.92 1.96 -1.02
C GLY A 77 -2.30 1.41 -0.65
N MET A 78 -2.81 0.44 -1.41
CA MET A 78 -4.08 -0.22 -1.09
C MET A 78 -3.96 -1.05 0.18
N PRO A 79 -4.95 -0.96 1.09
CA PRO A 79 -5.01 -1.81 2.27
C PRO A 79 -4.92 -3.29 1.92
N LEU A 80 -4.25 -4.08 2.74
CA LEU A 80 -4.07 -5.52 2.65
C LEU A 80 -3.12 -6.01 1.55
N VAL A 81 -2.71 -5.20 0.58
CA VAL A 81 -1.84 -5.68 -0.50
C VAL A 81 -0.46 -6.05 0.06
N ASN A 82 0.18 -5.15 0.79
CA ASN A 82 1.47 -5.46 1.41
C ASN A 82 1.33 -6.56 2.48
N GLU A 83 0.26 -6.57 3.24
CA GLU A 83 0.09 -7.45 4.40
C GLU A 83 -0.19 -8.90 4.01
N VAL A 84 -1.13 -9.12 3.06
CA VAL A 84 -1.67 -10.47 2.79
C VAL A 84 -1.64 -10.90 1.33
N VAL A 85 -1.49 -9.98 0.37
CA VAL A 85 -1.46 -10.31 -1.06
C VAL A 85 -0.04 -10.65 -1.49
N ILE A 86 0.92 -9.78 -1.19
CA ILE A 86 2.33 -10.01 -1.54
C ILE A 86 2.91 -11.15 -0.69
N GLY A 87 3.41 -12.19 -1.35
CA GLY A 87 4.01 -13.33 -0.68
C GLY A 87 5.28 -13.00 0.09
N LEU A 88 5.53 -13.74 1.17
CA LEU A 88 6.64 -13.49 2.09
C LEU A 88 8.00 -13.44 1.40
N LYS A 89 8.24 -14.31 0.42
CA LYS A 89 9.52 -14.37 -0.32
C LYS A 89 9.86 -13.08 -1.09
N ASP A 90 8.85 -12.30 -1.49
CA ASP A 90 9.01 -11.09 -2.28
C ASP A 90 8.66 -9.81 -1.51
N LYS A 91 8.39 -9.94 -0.20
CA LYS A 91 7.99 -8.82 0.66
C LYS A 91 9.01 -7.69 0.67
N ASP A 92 10.29 -8.02 0.86
CA ASP A 92 11.35 -7.00 0.91
C ASP A 92 11.54 -6.34 -0.47
N ARG A 93 11.43 -7.12 -1.55
CA ARG A 93 11.49 -6.60 -2.92
C ARG A 93 10.33 -5.66 -3.21
N PHE A 94 9.13 -6.01 -2.77
CA PHE A 94 7.95 -5.14 -2.88
C PHE A 94 8.15 -3.85 -2.09
N ASN A 95 8.57 -3.94 -0.84
CA ASN A 95 8.81 -2.81 0.05
C ASN A 95 9.90 -1.86 -0.47
N ALA A 96 10.90 -2.37 -1.17
CA ALA A 96 11.98 -1.58 -1.75
C ALA A 96 11.64 -0.99 -3.13
N SER A 97 10.53 -1.39 -3.75
CA SER A 97 10.12 -0.95 -5.08
C SER A 97 9.07 0.16 -5.05
N GLY A 98 8.89 0.84 -6.18
CA GLY A 98 7.79 1.79 -6.40
C GLY A 98 6.73 1.23 -7.35
N PRO A 99 5.55 1.86 -7.43
CA PRO A 99 4.42 1.39 -8.25
C PRO A 99 4.74 1.12 -9.73
N ARG A 100 5.70 1.82 -10.30
CA ARG A 100 6.14 1.58 -11.69
C ARG A 100 6.70 0.17 -11.93
N GLY A 101 7.16 -0.50 -10.88
CA GLY A 101 7.72 -1.85 -10.94
C GLY A 101 6.71 -2.96 -10.65
N ASP A 102 5.42 -2.68 -10.48
CA ASP A 102 4.46 -3.63 -9.94
C ASP A 102 4.06 -4.77 -10.87
N ALA A 103 4.35 -4.66 -12.16
CA ALA A 103 4.15 -5.78 -13.10
C ALA A 103 4.84 -7.07 -12.64
N GLN A 104 5.96 -6.97 -11.91
CA GLN A 104 6.68 -8.11 -11.35
C GLN A 104 5.92 -8.85 -10.24
N PHE A 105 4.88 -8.24 -9.68
CA PHE A 105 4.06 -8.81 -8.60
C PHE A 105 2.63 -9.17 -9.05
N ALA A 106 2.34 -9.05 -10.34
CA ALA A 106 0.98 -9.22 -10.87
C ALA A 106 0.38 -10.59 -10.53
N ASP A 107 1.20 -11.65 -10.47
CA ASP A 107 0.74 -13.00 -10.13
C ASP A 107 0.13 -13.10 -8.73
N TYR A 108 0.62 -12.33 -7.78
CA TYR A 108 0.04 -12.30 -6.44
C TYR A 108 -1.39 -11.77 -6.40
N VAL A 109 -1.74 -10.93 -7.37
CA VAL A 109 -3.09 -10.38 -7.51
C VAL A 109 -3.97 -11.26 -8.39
N THR A 110 -3.44 -11.71 -9.53
CA THR A 110 -4.19 -12.52 -10.49
C THR A 110 -4.43 -13.96 -10.01
N HIS A 111 -3.50 -14.51 -9.22
CA HIS A 111 -3.53 -15.87 -8.68
C HIS A 111 -3.19 -15.88 -7.18
N PRO A 112 -4.00 -15.24 -6.31
CA PRO A 112 -3.70 -15.13 -4.90
C PRO A 112 -3.72 -16.51 -4.21
N THR A 113 -2.72 -16.76 -3.38
CA THR A 113 -2.58 -18.03 -2.64
C THR A 113 -3.38 -18.05 -1.33
N LEU A 114 -3.62 -16.90 -0.73
CA LEU A 114 -4.28 -16.79 0.58
C LEU A 114 -5.64 -17.51 0.66
N PRO A 115 -6.55 -17.38 -0.34
CA PRO A 115 -7.84 -18.08 -0.25
C PRO A 115 -7.70 -19.59 -0.13
N LYS A 116 -6.76 -20.19 -0.85
CA LYS A 116 -6.50 -21.63 -0.77
C LYS A 116 -5.84 -22.05 0.54
N LEU A 117 -4.97 -21.22 1.07
CA LEU A 117 -4.38 -21.45 2.40
C LEU A 117 -5.44 -21.40 3.50
N LEU A 118 -6.38 -20.47 3.42
CA LEU A 118 -7.49 -20.41 4.38
C LEU A 118 -8.41 -21.63 4.25
N GLU A 119 -8.71 -22.08 3.03
CA GLU A 119 -9.49 -23.31 2.81
C GLU A 119 -8.86 -24.51 3.52
N ILE A 120 -7.54 -24.66 3.38
CA ILE A 120 -6.78 -25.74 4.02
C ILE A 120 -6.74 -25.57 5.54
N ALA A 121 -6.40 -24.38 6.02
CA ALA A 121 -6.21 -24.10 7.44
C ALA A 121 -7.52 -24.24 8.26
N LEU A 122 -8.64 -23.88 7.65
CA LEU A 122 -9.96 -23.95 8.29
C LEU A 122 -10.69 -25.28 8.05
N GLY A 123 -10.15 -26.14 7.20
CA GLY A 123 -10.80 -27.40 6.84
C GLY A 123 -12.13 -27.20 6.11
N LEU A 124 -12.27 -26.14 5.32
CA LEU A 124 -13.49 -25.75 4.61
C LEU A 124 -13.30 -25.92 3.09
N PRO A 125 -13.42 -27.12 2.55
CA PRO A 125 -13.19 -27.37 1.12
C PRO A 125 -14.17 -26.61 0.24
N GLY A 126 -13.66 -26.01 -0.84
CA GLY A 126 -14.46 -25.33 -1.84
C GLY A 126 -14.79 -23.87 -1.55
N ILE A 127 -14.23 -23.25 -0.50
CA ILE A 127 -14.42 -21.81 -0.24
C ILE A 127 -13.47 -20.94 -1.06
N ALA A 128 -12.34 -21.48 -1.52
CA ALA A 128 -11.43 -20.74 -2.37
C ALA A 128 -12.05 -20.53 -3.76
N PRO A 129 -11.96 -19.31 -4.32
CA PRO A 129 -12.48 -19.04 -5.66
C PRO A 129 -11.72 -19.85 -6.70
N THR A 130 -12.42 -20.21 -7.77
CA THR A 130 -11.89 -21.00 -8.90
C THR A 130 -11.77 -20.18 -10.19
N ASN A 131 -12.25 -18.93 -10.19
CA ASN A 131 -12.21 -18.02 -11.33
C ASN A 131 -10.84 -17.30 -11.39
N TYR A 132 -9.94 -17.83 -12.17
CA TYR A 132 -8.61 -17.25 -12.41
C TYR A 132 -8.43 -16.92 -13.90
N PRO A 133 -7.66 -15.85 -14.25
CA PRO A 133 -7.06 -14.88 -13.33
C PRO A 133 -8.12 -14.00 -12.65
N ARG A 134 -7.84 -13.55 -11.43
CA ARG A 134 -8.74 -12.70 -10.64
C ARG A 134 -8.74 -11.26 -11.14
N THR A 135 -9.53 -10.99 -12.17
CA THR A 135 -9.68 -9.66 -12.78
C THR A 135 -10.36 -8.65 -11.84
N ASP A 136 -11.20 -9.10 -10.93
CA ASP A 136 -11.83 -8.31 -9.89
C ASP A 136 -10.79 -7.74 -8.92
N LEU A 137 -9.79 -8.53 -8.52
CA LEU A 137 -8.69 -8.05 -7.68
C LEU A 137 -7.75 -7.12 -8.45
N VAL A 138 -7.48 -7.39 -9.74
CA VAL A 138 -6.74 -6.48 -10.60
C VAL A 138 -7.43 -5.11 -10.65
N THR A 139 -8.73 -5.09 -10.85
CA THR A 139 -9.51 -3.85 -10.86
C THR A 139 -9.43 -3.13 -9.52
N THR A 140 -9.55 -3.85 -8.42
CA THR A 140 -9.53 -3.26 -7.07
C THR A 140 -8.14 -2.73 -6.69
N PHE A 141 -7.09 -3.52 -6.90
CA PHE A 141 -5.76 -3.22 -6.36
C PHE A 141 -4.82 -2.51 -7.33
N LEU A 142 -4.97 -2.77 -8.64
CA LEU A 142 -3.96 -2.34 -9.62
C LEU A 142 -4.43 -1.28 -10.60
N THR A 143 -5.69 -1.29 -11.03
CA THR A 143 -6.13 -0.40 -12.12
C THR A 143 -7.13 0.67 -11.68
N GLY A 144 -7.87 0.42 -10.62
CA GLY A 144 -9.06 1.19 -10.27
C GLY A 144 -10.29 0.71 -11.04
N ILE A 145 -11.45 1.17 -10.63
CA ILE A 145 -12.78 0.81 -11.15
C ILE A 145 -13.18 1.83 -12.21
N ALA A 146 -13.51 1.35 -13.41
CA ALA A 146 -13.94 2.20 -14.52
C ALA A 146 -15.17 3.06 -14.13
N GLY A 147 -15.13 4.34 -14.45
CA GLY A 147 -16.18 5.30 -14.10
C GLY A 147 -16.18 5.75 -12.64
N VAL A 148 -15.33 5.17 -11.79
CA VAL A 148 -15.20 5.56 -10.36
C VAL A 148 -13.85 6.19 -10.10
N ASN A 149 -12.77 5.40 -10.14
CA ASN A 149 -11.43 5.86 -9.80
C ASN A 149 -10.32 5.28 -10.69
N GLN A 150 -10.67 4.82 -11.90
CA GLN A 150 -9.69 4.40 -12.89
C GLN A 150 -9.20 5.60 -13.70
N PRO A 151 -7.89 5.87 -13.79
CA PRO A 151 -7.37 6.93 -14.65
C PRO A 151 -7.58 6.61 -16.14
N ARG A 152 -7.61 7.62 -17.00
CA ARG A 152 -7.82 7.47 -18.45
C ARG A 152 -6.76 6.59 -19.11
N ASN A 153 -5.49 6.77 -18.72
CA ASN A 153 -4.36 5.99 -19.20
C ASN A 153 -3.82 5.15 -18.06
N VAL A 154 -4.52 4.04 -17.78
CA VAL A 154 -4.19 3.19 -16.64
C VAL A 154 -2.95 2.33 -16.92
N THR A 155 -1.99 2.40 -16.01
CA THR A 155 -0.95 1.40 -15.84
C THR A 155 -1.25 0.63 -14.55
N ALA A 156 -1.24 -0.70 -14.64
CA ALA A 156 -1.48 -1.53 -13.46
C ALA A 156 -0.38 -1.32 -12.42
N ALA A 157 -0.76 -0.77 -11.28
CA ALA A 157 0.16 -0.44 -10.19
C ALA A 157 -0.61 -0.36 -8.86
N GLU A 158 0.00 -0.83 -7.80
CA GLU A 158 -0.57 -0.82 -6.46
C GLU A 158 -0.48 0.58 -5.86
N MET A 159 -1.61 1.21 -5.66
CA MET A 159 -1.76 2.53 -5.01
C MET A 159 -3.22 2.80 -4.66
N LEU A 160 -3.46 3.66 -3.70
CA LEU A 160 -4.77 4.28 -3.52
C LEU A 160 -5.08 5.19 -4.71
N ARG A 161 -6.34 5.20 -5.14
CA ARG A 161 -6.80 6.09 -6.21
C ARG A 161 -7.98 6.90 -5.73
N LEU A 162 -7.88 8.19 -5.92
CA LEU A 162 -8.93 9.16 -5.59
C LEU A 162 -9.36 9.90 -6.85
N ASN A 163 -10.65 9.88 -7.13
CA ASN A 163 -11.25 10.74 -8.16
C ASN A 163 -11.59 12.09 -7.53
N THR A 164 -10.85 13.12 -7.91
CA THR A 164 -11.00 14.48 -7.36
C THR A 164 -12.15 15.27 -7.98
N ALA A 165 -12.85 14.71 -8.97
CA ALA A 165 -14.08 15.30 -9.54
C ALA A 165 -15.35 14.90 -8.77
N ILE A 166 -15.27 13.92 -7.88
CA ILE A 166 -16.39 13.50 -7.03
C ILE A 166 -16.34 14.33 -5.75
N GLU A 167 -17.45 15.01 -5.44
CA GLU A 167 -17.64 15.78 -4.20
C GLU A 167 -18.14 14.90 -3.05
#